data_4b8bc015887cc3e0d4904fac809e5bef
#
_entry.id   4b8bc015887cc3e0d4904fac809e5bef
#
_cell.length_a   1.000
_cell.length_b   1.000
_cell.length_c   1.000
_cell.angle_alpha   90.00
_cell.angle_beta   90.00
_cell.angle_gamma   90.00
#
_symmetry.space_group_name_H-M   'P 1'
#
loop_
_entity.id
_entity.type
_entity.pdbx_description
1 polymer ?
#
loop_
_entity_poly.entity_id
_entity_poly.type
_entity_poly.pdbx_seq_one_letter_code
_entity_poly.pdbx_strand_id
1 'polypeptide(L)'
;RKVNVNLGGVSNGFPREDKFDITVASEIMAIFCLANDINDLQKRIGDIIIAYKRDKSPIYARDVKADGPMTVLLKNALMPNLVQTLENNPAIIHGGPFANIAHGCNTVIATKTGLKLADYVVTEAGFGADLGAEKFLDIKCRKAGLTPSVVVIVATVRALKSHGGVEKADLNNESISAVEKGFENLQRHIENIQSFGLQPIIAINSFTLDTVAEGKVISEGCEKLGVKAILCSHWANGCLLYTSDAADDTPC
;
A
#
# COMPACT_ATOMS: atom_id res chain seq x y z
N ARG A 1 -17.27 17.14 -9.05
CA ARG A 1 -17.22 18.19 -10.11
C ARG A 1 -17.46 17.54 -11.45
N LYS A 2 -18.42 18.02 -12.21
CA LYS A 2 -18.71 17.61 -13.58
C LYS A 2 -17.74 18.29 -14.54
N VAL A 3 -17.24 17.53 -15.51
CA VAL A 3 -16.35 17.98 -16.58
C VAL A 3 -16.82 17.38 -17.92
N ASN A 4 -16.67 18.13 -19.00
CA ASN A 4 -16.88 17.60 -20.34
C ASN A 4 -15.53 17.13 -20.89
N VAL A 5 -15.41 15.85 -21.13
CA VAL A 5 -14.21 15.26 -21.73
C VAL A 5 -14.39 15.22 -23.23
N ASN A 6 -13.52 15.91 -23.96
CA ASN A 6 -13.45 15.88 -25.41
C ASN A 6 -12.02 15.52 -25.82
N LEU A 7 -11.83 14.27 -26.20
CA LEU A 7 -10.50 13.69 -26.43
C LEU A 7 -9.97 13.90 -27.86
N GLY A 8 -10.60 14.80 -28.65
CA GLY A 8 -10.06 15.17 -29.95
C GLY A 8 -10.28 14.15 -31.08
N GLY A 9 -11.42 13.47 -31.06
CA GLY A 9 -11.85 12.58 -32.13
C GLY A 9 -12.10 11.12 -31.71
N VAL A 10 -12.71 10.35 -32.56
CA VAL A 10 -13.19 8.98 -32.29
C VAL A 10 -12.06 8.03 -31.91
N SER A 11 -10.86 8.21 -32.45
CA SER A 11 -9.68 7.40 -32.12
C SER A 11 -9.16 7.61 -30.68
N ASN A 12 -9.56 8.72 -30.05
CA ASN A 12 -9.15 9.07 -28.68
C ASN A 12 -10.31 8.94 -27.67
N GLY A 13 -11.40 8.30 -28.05
CA GLY A 13 -12.62 8.13 -27.25
C GLY A 13 -13.77 9.03 -27.68
N PHE A 14 -14.85 9.02 -26.91
CA PHE A 14 -16.07 9.77 -27.22
C PHE A 14 -16.19 11.00 -26.32
N PRO A 15 -16.69 12.15 -26.84
CA PRO A 15 -17.10 13.28 -26.01
C PRO A 15 -18.15 12.81 -25.00
N ARG A 16 -17.95 13.11 -23.72
CA ARG A 16 -18.86 12.71 -22.64
C ARG A 16 -18.81 13.67 -21.47
N GLU A 17 -19.89 13.72 -20.72
CA GLU A 17 -19.85 14.28 -19.38
C GLU A 17 -19.26 13.22 -18.43
N ASP A 18 -18.30 13.63 -17.62
CA ASP A 18 -17.67 12.81 -16.62
C ASP A 18 -17.57 13.57 -15.30
N LYS A 19 -17.16 12.92 -14.22
CA LYS A 19 -17.03 13.55 -12.91
C LYS A 19 -15.85 13.00 -12.15
N PHE A 20 -15.36 13.79 -11.20
CA PHE A 20 -14.44 13.32 -10.17
C PHE A 20 -15.25 12.96 -8.92
N ASP A 21 -15.26 11.69 -8.56
CA ASP A 21 -15.88 11.23 -7.31
C ASP A 21 -14.95 11.48 -6.12
N ILE A 22 -13.65 11.31 -6.33
CA ILE A 22 -12.62 11.53 -5.31
C ILE A 22 -11.55 12.46 -5.89
N THR A 23 -11.38 13.65 -5.29
CA THR A 23 -10.43 14.67 -5.78
C THR A 23 -8.97 14.25 -5.67
N VAL A 24 -8.63 13.41 -4.69
CA VAL A 24 -7.26 12.91 -4.50
C VAL A 24 -6.87 11.83 -5.52
N ALA A 25 -7.82 11.24 -6.25
CA ALA A 25 -7.56 10.33 -7.35
C ALA A 25 -7.10 11.12 -8.59
N SER A 26 -5.89 11.65 -8.55
CA SER A 26 -5.33 12.52 -9.58
C SER A 26 -3.85 12.27 -9.81
N GLU A 27 -3.35 12.61 -10.98
CA GLU A 27 -1.93 12.61 -11.30
C GLU A 27 -1.13 13.48 -10.33
N ILE A 28 -1.70 14.59 -9.87
CA ILE A 28 -1.07 15.49 -8.89
C ILE A 28 -0.77 14.76 -7.58
N MET A 29 -1.68 13.95 -7.09
CA MET A 29 -1.46 13.17 -5.86
C MET A 29 -0.34 12.14 -6.05
N ALA A 30 -0.27 11.47 -7.18
CA ALA A 30 0.80 10.51 -7.48
C ALA A 30 2.17 11.22 -7.54
N ILE A 31 2.25 12.35 -8.23
CA ILE A 31 3.44 13.19 -8.32
C ILE A 31 3.87 13.68 -6.93
N PHE A 32 2.94 14.22 -6.16
CA PHE A 32 3.15 14.71 -4.80
C PHE A 32 3.75 13.64 -3.90
N CYS A 33 3.20 12.42 -3.94
CA CYS A 33 3.65 11.33 -3.09
C CYS A 33 5.04 10.78 -3.48
N LEU A 34 5.50 11.01 -4.71
CA LEU A 34 6.80 10.57 -5.21
C LEU A 34 7.87 11.68 -5.20
N ALA A 35 7.49 12.91 -4.89
CA ALA A 35 8.43 14.03 -4.80
C ALA A 35 9.36 13.91 -3.59
N ASN A 36 10.62 14.33 -3.75
CA ASN A 36 11.62 14.34 -2.67
C ASN A 36 11.61 15.65 -1.87
N ASP A 37 11.28 16.76 -2.52
CA ASP A 37 11.22 18.10 -1.95
C ASP A 37 10.34 19.02 -2.83
N ILE A 38 10.24 20.29 -2.46
CA ILE A 38 9.39 21.24 -3.16
C ILE A 38 9.90 21.56 -4.58
N ASN A 39 11.20 21.53 -4.81
CA ASN A 39 11.77 21.81 -6.13
C ASN A 39 11.52 20.63 -7.07
N ASP A 40 11.70 19.39 -6.57
CA ASP A 40 11.35 18.16 -7.30
C ASP A 40 9.84 18.10 -7.59
N LEU A 41 9.00 18.52 -6.64
CA LEU A 41 7.56 18.64 -6.84
C LEU A 41 7.23 19.61 -7.98
N GLN A 42 7.79 20.83 -7.97
CA GLN A 42 7.58 21.83 -9.02
C GLN A 42 8.01 21.32 -10.39
N LYS A 43 9.20 20.71 -10.47
CA LYS A 43 9.71 20.14 -11.71
C LYS A 43 8.76 19.07 -12.27
N ARG A 44 8.31 18.13 -11.44
CA ARG A 44 7.39 17.05 -11.85
C ARG A 44 6.04 17.57 -12.29
N ILE A 45 5.47 18.54 -11.57
CA ILE A 45 4.23 19.21 -11.97
C ILE A 45 4.42 19.90 -13.32
N GLY A 46 5.57 20.56 -13.51
CA GLY A 46 5.91 21.19 -14.78
C GLY A 46 5.98 20.21 -15.96
N ASP A 47 6.32 18.95 -15.70
CA ASP A 47 6.44 17.88 -16.70
C ASP A 47 5.09 17.23 -17.09
N ILE A 48 3.98 17.60 -16.44
CA ILE A 48 2.65 17.08 -16.79
C ILE A 48 2.32 17.50 -18.22
N ILE A 49 1.94 16.53 -19.05
CA ILE A 49 1.47 16.77 -20.42
C ILE A 49 0.00 17.20 -20.36
N ILE A 50 -0.29 18.42 -20.79
CA ILE A 50 -1.64 18.99 -20.76
C ILE A 50 -2.34 18.98 -22.12
N ALA A 51 -1.57 18.92 -23.21
CA ALA A 51 -2.08 18.90 -24.57
C ALA A 51 -1.01 18.43 -25.57
N TYR A 52 -1.40 18.29 -26.81
CA TYR A 52 -0.49 18.05 -27.95
C TYR A 52 -0.71 19.10 -29.03
N LYS A 53 0.36 19.54 -29.66
CA LYS A 53 0.31 20.38 -30.84
C LYS A 53 -0.16 19.60 -32.07
N ARG A 54 -0.39 20.30 -33.19
CA ARG A 54 -0.78 19.64 -34.45
C ARG A 54 0.28 18.68 -34.99
N ASP A 55 1.54 18.92 -34.70
CA ASP A 55 2.68 18.05 -35.03
C ASP A 55 2.89 16.92 -34.04
N LYS A 56 1.96 16.72 -33.11
CA LYS A 56 1.98 15.73 -32.01
C LYS A 56 3.05 15.94 -30.96
N SER A 57 3.77 17.06 -30.96
CA SER A 57 4.69 17.40 -29.86
C SER A 57 3.88 17.76 -28.59
N PRO A 58 4.31 17.30 -27.41
CA PRO A 58 3.60 17.57 -26.16
C PRO A 58 3.70 19.06 -25.75
N ILE A 59 2.66 19.51 -25.08
CA ILE A 59 2.63 20.78 -24.33
C ILE A 59 2.57 20.43 -22.86
N TYR A 60 3.48 21.00 -22.10
CA TYR A 60 3.63 20.72 -20.68
C TYR A 60 3.01 21.83 -19.81
N ALA A 61 2.75 21.52 -18.56
CA ALA A 61 2.23 22.50 -17.58
C ALA A 61 3.17 23.70 -17.40
N ARG A 62 4.50 23.49 -17.50
CA ARG A 62 5.50 24.59 -17.49
C ARG A 62 5.39 25.55 -18.67
N ASP A 63 4.95 25.07 -19.84
CA ASP A 63 4.83 25.92 -21.04
C ASP A 63 3.73 26.98 -20.86
N VAL A 64 2.75 26.70 -20.03
CA VAL A 64 1.68 27.65 -19.63
C VAL A 64 1.96 28.29 -18.27
N LYS A 65 3.14 28.06 -17.67
CA LYS A 65 3.57 28.60 -16.37
C LYS A 65 2.64 28.23 -15.21
N ALA A 66 2.03 27.03 -15.25
CA ALA A 66 1.13 26.55 -14.21
C ALA A 66 1.87 25.88 -13.04
N ASP A 67 3.09 25.42 -13.25
CA ASP A 67 3.89 24.69 -12.26
C ASP A 67 4.14 25.47 -10.97
N GLY A 68 4.51 26.74 -11.08
CA GLY A 68 4.76 27.62 -9.92
C GLY A 68 3.52 27.81 -9.05
N PRO A 69 2.39 28.33 -9.57
CA PRO A 69 1.15 28.48 -8.82
C PRO A 69 0.64 27.17 -8.20
N MET A 70 0.71 26.05 -8.92
CA MET A 70 0.30 24.74 -8.39
C MET A 70 1.19 24.30 -7.22
N THR A 71 2.50 24.52 -7.32
CA THR A 71 3.45 24.19 -6.25
C THR A 71 3.19 25.03 -5.00
N VAL A 72 2.88 26.32 -5.16
CA VAL A 72 2.55 27.21 -4.04
C VAL A 72 1.30 26.73 -3.31
N LEU A 73 0.27 26.28 -4.02
CA LEU A 73 -0.95 25.72 -3.41
C LEU A 73 -0.66 24.43 -2.61
N LEU A 74 0.34 23.66 -3.01
CA LEU A 74 0.71 22.40 -2.35
C LEU A 74 1.79 22.57 -1.27
N LYS A 75 2.37 23.77 -1.12
CA LYS A 75 3.51 24.01 -0.21
C LYS A 75 3.25 23.54 1.22
N ASN A 76 2.11 23.91 1.80
CA ASN A 76 1.79 23.51 3.18
C ASN A 76 1.42 22.03 3.28
N ALA A 77 0.79 21.47 2.25
CA ALA A 77 0.47 20.05 2.20
C ALA A 77 1.71 19.16 2.15
N LEU A 78 2.86 19.68 1.67
CA LEU A 78 4.11 18.92 1.56
C LEU A 78 4.77 18.63 2.91
N MET A 79 4.30 19.20 3.99
CA MET A 79 4.77 18.92 5.34
C MET A 79 4.01 17.71 5.92
N PRO A 80 4.69 16.59 6.26
CA PRO A 80 4.04 15.44 6.88
C PRO A 80 3.37 15.78 8.20
N ASN A 81 2.23 15.16 8.48
CA ASN A 81 1.58 15.26 9.77
C ASN A 81 2.11 14.16 10.70
N LEU A 82 2.70 14.57 11.81
CA LEU A 82 3.07 13.67 12.89
C LEU A 82 1.93 13.61 13.90
N VAL A 83 1.43 12.41 14.14
CA VAL A 83 0.35 12.15 15.09
C VAL A 83 0.78 11.09 16.11
N GLN A 84 0.14 11.08 17.26
CA GLN A 84 0.33 10.07 18.30
C GLN A 84 -0.85 9.10 18.26
N THR A 85 -0.56 7.80 18.26
CA THR A 85 -1.60 6.76 18.37
C THR A 85 -2.13 6.67 19.80
N LEU A 86 -3.25 5.99 19.99
CA LEU A 86 -3.81 5.74 21.33
C LEU A 86 -2.85 4.96 22.26
N GLU A 87 -1.92 4.23 21.69
CA GLU A 87 -0.89 3.47 22.41
C GLU A 87 0.43 4.23 22.53
N ASN A 88 0.40 5.55 22.32
CA ASN A 88 1.54 6.47 22.42
C ASN A 88 2.68 6.24 21.42
N ASN A 89 2.43 5.54 20.33
CA ASN A 89 3.40 5.40 19.26
C ASN A 89 3.28 6.55 18.26
N PRO A 90 4.38 7.05 17.68
CA PRO A 90 4.32 8.06 16.63
C PRO A 90 3.84 7.44 15.31
N ALA A 91 3.02 8.19 14.57
CA ALA A 91 2.61 7.83 13.23
C ALA A 91 2.70 9.06 12.31
N ILE A 92 3.20 8.87 11.09
CA ILE A 92 3.31 9.93 10.09
C ILE A 92 2.21 9.70 9.05
N ILE A 93 1.28 10.65 8.95
CA ILE A 93 0.18 10.63 7.98
C ILE A 93 0.50 11.64 6.88
N HIS A 94 0.70 11.16 5.66
CA HIS A 94 1.07 12.04 4.56
C HIS A 94 0.78 11.44 3.18
N GLY A 95 0.01 12.19 2.38
CA GLY A 95 -0.44 11.75 1.06
C GLY A 95 -1.57 10.72 1.13
N GLY A 96 -2.11 10.36 -0.01
CA GLY A 96 -3.22 9.41 -0.13
C GLY A 96 -3.36 8.86 -1.55
N PRO A 97 -2.28 8.29 -2.14
CA PRO A 97 -2.35 7.71 -3.48
C PRO A 97 -3.00 6.33 -3.39
N PHE A 98 -4.20 6.17 -3.97
CA PHE A 98 -4.86 4.87 -4.01
C PHE A 98 -4.08 3.85 -4.85
N ALA A 99 -3.96 2.62 -4.38
CA ALA A 99 -3.19 1.56 -5.05
C ALA A 99 -3.76 1.15 -6.40
N ASN A 100 -5.07 1.30 -6.62
CA ASN A 100 -5.71 1.07 -7.92
C ASN A 100 -5.47 2.20 -8.94
N ILE A 101 -4.99 3.36 -8.51
CA ILE A 101 -4.77 4.54 -9.37
C ILE A 101 -3.29 4.93 -9.40
N ALA A 102 -2.60 4.85 -8.26
CA ALA A 102 -1.21 5.23 -8.09
C ALA A 102 -0.43 4.11 -7.38
N HIS A 103 0.57 4.44 -6.56
CA HIS A 103 1.43 3.44 -5.90
C HIS A 103 0.95 2.97 -4.52
N GLY A 104 -0.17 3.49 -3.99
CA GLY A 104 -0.91 2.92 -2.88
C GLY A 104 -0.23 2.92 -1.52
N CYS A 105 0.68 3.86 -1.26
CA CYS A 105 1.36 4.01 0.01
C CYS A 105 1.71 5.48 0.28
N ASN A 106 2.13 5.81 1.51
CA ASN A 106 2.47 7.18 1.89
C ASN A 106 3.59 7.80 1.03
N THR A 107 3.89 9.06 1.25
CA THR A 107 4.88 9.80 0.48
C THR A 107 6.31 9.34 0.73
N VAL A 108 7.19 9.61 -0.24
CA VAL A 108 8.64 9.42 -0.11
C VAL A 108 9.20 10.27 1.04
N ILE A 109 8.71 11.51 1.18
CA ILE A 109 9.11 12.43 2.27
C ILE A 109 8.79 11.83 3.63
N ALA A 110 7.57 11.31 3.82
CA ALA A 110 7.16 10.71 5.09
C ALA A 110 8.04 9.50 5.47
N THR A 111 8.27 8.59 4.53
CA THR A 111 9.11 7.42 4.77
C THR A 111 10.56 7.82 5.09
N LYS A 112 11.16 8.72 4.30
CA LYS A 112 12.53 9.19 4.54
C LYS A 112 12.65 9.97 5.86
N THR A 113 11.61 10.69 6.26
CA THR A 113 11.56 11.38 7.55
C THR A 113 11.51 10.35 8.69
N GLY A 114 10.63 9.36 8.60
CA GLY A 114 10.55 8.29 9.59
C GLY A 114 11.89 7.56 9.77
N LEU A 115 12.55 7.19 8.67
CA LEU A 115 13.86 6.53 8.69
C LEU A 115 15.00 7.36 9.31
N LYS A 116 14.82 8.68 9.45
CA LYS A 116 15.77 9.56 10.15
C LYS A 116 15.44 9.73 11.63
N LEU A 117 14.21 9.45 12.03
CA LEU A 117 13.71 9.73 13.37
C LEU A 117 13.54 8.48 14.24
N ALA A 118 13.54 7.29 13.64
CA ALA A 118 13.28 6.03 14.34
C ALA A 118 14.18 4.92 13.82
N ASP A 119 14.46 3.93 14.70
CA ASP A 119 15.23 2.74 14.36
C ASP A 119 14.45 1.81 13.43
N TYR A 120 13.13 1.78 13.55
CA TYR A 120 12.22 0.99 12.73
C TYR A 120 11.15 1.87 12.11
N VAL A 121 10.86 1.65 10.84
CA VAL A 121 9.76 2.29 10.11
C VAL A 121 8.91 1.21 9.47
N VAL A 122 7.64 1.17 9.86
CA VAL A 122 6.63 0.28 9.27
C VAL A 122 5.76 1.11 8.34
N THR A 123 5.57 0.66 7.12
CA THR A 123 4.69 1.32 6.14
C THR A 123 3.80 0.28 5.47
N GLU A 124 2.63 0.73 5.03
CA GLU A 124 1.74 -0.12 4.25
C GLU A 124 2.13 -0.18 2.78
N ALA A 125 1.65 -1.24 2.11
CA ALA A 125 1.50 -1.30 0.66
C ALA A 125 0.05 -1.70 0.39
N GLY A 126 -0.74 -0.81 -0.21
CA GLY A 126 -2.19 -0.97 -0.32
C GLY A 126 -2.61 -2.17 -1.15
N PHE A 127 -3.72 -2.83 -0.78
CA PHE A 127 -4.23 -4.06 -1.39
C PHE A 127 -3.32 -5.29 -1.15
N GLY A 128 -3.44 -6.30 -2.01
CA GLY A 128 -2.64 -7.51 -1.92
C GLY A 128 -1.21 -7.35 -2.42
N ALA A 129 -0.38 -8.36 -2.16
CA ALA A 129 1.02 -8.36 -2.56
C ALA A 129 1.20 -8.37 -4.09
N ASP A 130 0.21 -8.81 -4.82
CA ASP A 130 0.13 -8.81 -6.29
C ASP A 130 -0.18 -7.43 -6.91
N LEU A 131 -0.48 -6.43 -6.09
CA LEU A 131 -0.75 -5.07 -6.55
C LEU A 131 0.06 -4.05 -5.75
N GLY A 132 -0.23 -3.88 -4.47
CA GLY A 132 0.37 -2.82 -3.66
C GLY A 132 1.84 -3.05 -3.36
N ALA A 133 2.23 -4.28 -3.01
CA ALA A 133 3.63 -4.59 -2.76
C ALA A 133 4.48 -4.44 -4.03
N GLU A 134 3.99 -4.88 -5.20
CA GLU A 134 4.67 -4.67 -6.48
C GLU A 134 4.85 -3.18 -6.76
N LYS A 135 3.80 -2.37 -6.63
CA LYS A 135 3.90 -0.91 -6.83
C LYS A 135 4.83 -0.24 -5.82
N PHE A 136 4.82 -0.70 -4.58
CA PHE A 136 5.74 -0.20 -3.56
C PHE A 136 7.19 -0.48 -3.94
N LEU A 137 7.51 -1.71 -4.32
CA LEU A 137 8.86 -2.14 -4.68
C LEU A 137 9.30 -1.53 -6.02
N ASP A 138 8.49 -1.67 -7.06
CA ASP A 138 8.86 -1.25 -8.41
C ASP A 138 8.78 0.26 -8.66
N ILE A 139 7.91 0.97 -7.97
CA ILE A 139 7.74 2.41 -8.17
C ILE A 139 8.43 3.18 -7.03
N LYS A 140 7.93 3.03 -5.80
CA LYS A 140 8.38 3.88 -4.69
C LYS A 140 9.81 3.56 -4.28
N CYS A 141 10.14 2.29 -4.06
CA CYS A 141 11.48 1.90 -3.62
C CYS A 141 12.54 2.26 -4.66
N ARG A 142 12.29 1.98 -5.94
CA ARG A 142 13.23 2.34 -7.02
C ARG A 142 13.44 3.84 -7.12
N LYS A 143 12.36 4.64 -7.08
CA LYS A 143 12.47 6.12 -7.20
C LYS A 143 13.10 6.77 -5.97
N ALA A 144 12.88 6.21 -4.79
CA ALA A 144 13.33 6.80 -3.53
C ALA A 144 14.66 6.23 -3.00
N GLY A 145 15.18 5.17 -3.63
CA GLY A 145 16.37 4.46 -3.16
C GLY A 145 16.13 3.74 -1.83
N LEU A 146 14.95 3.12 -1.67
CA LEU A 146 14.57 2.40 -0.47
C LEU A 146 14.75 0.90 -0.68
N THR A 147 15.23 0.22 0.37
CA THR A 147 15.33 -1.25 0.40
C THR A 147 14.68 -1.74 1.69
N PRO A 148 13.51 -2.39 1.61
CA PRO A 148 12.88 -2.97 2.79
C PRO A 148 13.74 -4.08 3.39
N SER A 149 13.82 -4.15 4.70
CA SER A 149 14.52 -5.23 5.42
C SER A 149 13.63 -6.47 5.57
N VAL A 150 12.32 -6.24 5.70
CA VAL A 150 11.33 -7.30 5.94
C VAL A 150 10.02 -6.93 5.25
N VAL A 151 9.30 -7.93 4.78
CA VAL A 151 7.91 -7.80 4.30
C VAL A 151 7.02 -8.63 5.20
N VAL A 152 5.95 -8.03 5.73
CA VAL A 152 4.93 -8.74 6.49
C VAL A 152 3.69 -8.91 5.60
N ILE A 153 3.33 -10.17 5.32
CA ILE A 153 2.07 -10.49 4.63
C ILE A 153 1.02 -10.81 5.69
N VAL A 154 -0.04 -10.01 5.72
CA VAL A 154 -1.16 -10.26 6.62
C VAL A 154 -2.12 -11.26 5.97
N ALA A 155 -2.31 -12.39 6.62
CA ALA A 155 -3.26 -13.43 6.22
C ALA A 155 -4.39 -13.55 7.25
N THR A 156 -5.58 -13.92 6.81
CA THR A 156 -6.71 -14.25 7.71
C THR A 156 -7.31 -15.59 7.33
N VAL A 157 -7.73 -16.38 8.31
CA VAL A 157 -8.46 -17.63 8.10
C VAL A 157 -9.68 -17.41 7.19
N ARG A 158 -10.44 -16.32 7.45
CA ARG A 158 -11.62 -15.96 6.63
C ARG A 158 -11.31 -15.76 5.16
N ALA A 159 -10.21 -15.07 4.85
CA ALA A 159 -9.81 -14.84 3.47
C ALA A 159 -9.45 -16.16 2.78
N LEU A 160 -8.70 -17.02 3.45
CA LEU A 160 -8.34 -18.33 2.88
C LEU A 160 -9.59 -19.21 2.68
N LYS A 161 -10.52 -19.25 3.65
CA LYS A 161 -11.79 -19.97 3.46
C LYS A 161 -12.57 -19.45 2.25
N SER A 162 -12.65 -18.15 2.07
CA SER A 162 -13.32 -17.54 0.92
C SER A 162 -12.64 -17.93 -0.40
N HIS A 163 -11.31 -17.89 -0.47
CA HIS A 163 -10.53 -18.37 -1.62
C HIS A 163 -10.69 -19.88 -1.85
N GLY A 164 -10.92 -20.64 -0.79
CA GLY A 164 -11.23 -22.06 -0.83
C GLY A 164 -12.66 -22.38 -1.29
N GLY A 165 -13.51 -21.37 -1.51
CA GLY A 165 -14.85 -21.49 -2.05
C GLY A 165 -15.97 -21.50 -1.01
N VAL A 166 -15.71 -21.13 0.25
CA VAL A 166 -16.74 -20.97 1.27
C VAL A 166 -17.54 -19.69 1.04
N GLU A 167 -18.86 -19.82 1.04
CA GLU A 167 -19.77 -18.69 0.89
C GLU A 167 -19.68 -17.73 2.09
N LYS A 168 -19.95 -16.44 1.84
CA LYS A 168 -19.81 -15.37 2.85
C LYS A 168 -20.60 -15.63 4.13
N ALA A 169 -21.77 -16.29 4.03
CA ALA A 169 -22.63 -16.64 5.17
C ALA A 169 -22.00 -17.70 6.09
N ASP A 170 -21.17 -18.60 5.53
CA ASP A 170 -20.61 -19.76 6.20
C ASP A 170 -19.17 -19.57 6.67
N LEU A 171 -18.56 -18.39 6.44
CA LEU A 171 -17.17 -18.11 6.82
C LEU A 171 -16.89 -18.24 8.33
N ASN A 172 -17.92 -18.23 9.16
CA ASN A 172 -17.80 -18.41 10.62
C ASN A 172 -17.70 -19.87 11.03
N ASN A 173 -18.06 -20.82 10.15
CA ASN A 173 -17.97 -22.26 10.42
C ASN A 173 -16.55 -22.74 10.13
N GLU A 174 -16.05 -23.69 10.94
CA GLU A 174 -14.75 -24.32 10.68
C GLU A 174 -14.75 -25.03 9.32
N SER A 175 -13.69 -24.84 8.55
CA SER A 175 -13.50 -25.53 7.28
C SER A 175 -12.01 -25.70 6.95
N ILE A 176 -11.38 -26.70 7.49
CA ILE A 176 -9.97 -27.03 7.28
C ILE A 176 -9.68 -27.22 5.78
N SER A 177 -10.52 -27.99 5.08
CA SER A 177 -10.32 -28.26 3.65
C SER A 177 -10.39 -26.99 2.77
N ALA A 178 -11.22 -26.02 3.17
CA ALA A 178 -11.29 -24.75 2.47
C ALA A 178 -10.04 -23.88 2.75
N VAL A 179 -9.51 -23.91 3.98
CA VAL A 179 -8.25 -23.23 4.30
C VAL A 179 -7.08 -23.83 3.51
N GLU A 180 -6.99 -25.17 3.45
CA GLU A 180 -5.98 -25.86 2.64
C GLU A 180 -6.04 -25.44 1.16
N LYS A 181 -7.23 -25.46 0.56
CA LYS A 181 -7.42 -25.03 -0.83
C LYS A 181 -7.11 -23.56 -1.02
N GLY A 182 -7.56 -22.71 -0.11
CA GLY A 182 -7.31 -21.26 -0.19
C GLY A 182 -5.86 -20.85 0.08
N PHE A 183 -5.06 -21.75 0.69
CA PHE A 183 -3.65 -21.53 0.93
C PHE A 183 -2.86 -21.31 -0.36
N GLU A 184 -3.29 -21.86 -1.50
CA GLU A 184 -2.68 -21.62 -2.81
C GLU A 184 -2.59 -20.13 -3.15
N ASN A 185 -3.58 -19.33 -2.72
CA ASN A 185 -3.54 -17.88 -2.91
C ASN A 185 -2.46 -17.22 -2.04
N LEU A 186 -2.34 -17.60 -0.77
CA LEU A 186 -1.29 -17.10 0.11
C LEU A 186 0.10 -17.51 -0.40
N GLN A 187 0.25 -18.76 -0.85
CA GLN A 187 1.48 -19.24 -1.45
C GLN A 187 1.92 -18.37 -2.63
N ARG A 188 0.99 -18.00 -3.50
CA ARG A 188 1.31 -17.11 -4.64
C ARG A 188 1.83 -15.74 -4.17
N HIS A 189 1.26 -15.16 -3.12
CA HIS A 189 1.75 -13.92 -2.55
C HIS A 189 3.14 -14.06 -1.92
N ILE A 190 3.42 -15.20 -1.26
CA ILE A 190 4.75 -15.52 -0.73
C ILE A 190 5.78 -15.61 -1.87
N GLU A 191 5.49 -16.38 -2.90
CA GLU A 191 6.35 -16.55 -4.08
C GLU A 191 6.61 -15.20 -4.78
N ASN A 192 5.59 -14.35 -4.86
CA ASN A 192 5.73 -13.03 -5.45
C ASN A 192 6.74 -12.17 -4.68
N ILE A 193 6.65 -12.10 -3.37
CA ILE A 193 7.61 -11.36 -2.54
C ILE A 193 9.02 -11.97 -2.63
N GLN A 194 9.12 -13.28 -2.65
CA GLN A 194 10.41 -13.98 -2.80
C GLN A 194 11.07 -13.69 -4.16
N SER A 195 10.28 -13.46 -5.22
CA SER A 195 10.81 -13.07 -6.53
C SER A 195 11.55 -11.73 -6.55
N PHE A 196 11.24 -10.84 -5.58
CA PHE A 196 11.97 -9.59 -5.34
C PHE A 196 13.23 -9.78 -4.48
N GLY A 197 13.58 -11.03 -4.10
CA GLY A 197 14.73 -11.33 -3.23
C GLY A 197 14.47 -11.04 -1.75
N LEU A 198 13.21 -10.89 -1.34
CA LEU A 198 12.81 -10.60 0.03
C LEU A 198 12.18 -11.83 0.68
N GLN A 199 12.49 -12.07 1.96
CA GLN A 199 11.84 -13.12 2.74
C GLN A 199 10.65 -12.53 3.50
N PRO A 200 9.40 -12.98 3.21
CA PRO A 200 8.25 -12.51 3.96
C PRO A 200 8.10 -13.24 5.30
N ILE A 201 7.47 -12.54 6.24
CA ILE A 201 6.91 -13.13 7.46
C ILE A 201 5.39 -13.08 7.32
N ILE A 202 4.70 -14.15 7.70
CA ILE A 202 3.24 -14.21 7.61
C ILE A 202 2.66 -13.88 8.98
N ALA A 203 1.90 -12.79 9.05
CA ALA A 203 1.11 -12.44 10.22
C ALA A 203 -0.29 -13.03 10.04
N ILE A 204 -0.61 -14.08 10.77
CA ILE A 204 -1.95 -14.66 10.80
C ILE A 204 -2.80 -13.80 11.72
N ASN A 205 -3.56 -12.86 11.16
CA ASN A 205 -4.47 -12.01 11.93
C ASN A 205 -5.69 -12.82 12.36
N SER A 206 -5.68 -13.27 13.62
CA SER A 206 -6.67 -14.18 14.20
C SER A 206 -7.88 -13.41 14.73
N PHE A 207 -9.05 -13.92 14.41
CA PHE A 207 -10.33 -13.43 14.91
C PHE A 207 -10.96 -14.43 15.87
N THR A 208 -11.94 -13.99 16.63
CA THR A 208 -12.57 -14.76 17.74
C THR A 208 -13.16 -16.11 17.31
N LEU A 209 -13.58 -16.24 16.05
CA LEU A 209 -14.20 -17.45 15.51
C LEU A 209 -13.24 -18.34 14.73
N ASP A 210 -11.97 -17.95 14.61
CA ASP A 210 -10.96 -18.76 13.95
C ASP A 210 -10.57 -19.93 14.88
N THR A 211 -10.43 -21.13 14.34
CA THR A 211 -10.05 -22.29 15.14
C THR A 211 -8.54 -22.51 15.11
N VAL A 212 -8.03 -23.15 16.17
CA VAL A 212 -6.62 -23.53 16.27
C VAL A 212 -6.23 -24.45 15.11
N ALA A 213 -7.12 -25.34 14.69
CA ALA A 213 -6.89 -26.27 13.59
C ALA A 213 -6.70 -25.53 12.26
N GLU A 214 -7.53 -24.53 11.99
CA GLU A 214 -7.41 -23.69 10.78
C GLU A 214 -6.11 -22.87 10.77
N GLY A 215 -5.75 -22.27 11.91
CA GLY A 215 -4.47 -21.55 12.06
C GLY A 215 -3.24 -22.45 11.85
N LYS A 216 -3.32 -23.71 12.32
CA LYS A 216 -2.27 -24.71 12.16
C LYS A 216 -2.02 -25.06 10.69
N VAL A 217 -3.06 -25.21 9.88
CA VAL A 217 -2.93 -25.43 8.42
C VAL A 217 -2.10 -24.33 7.76
N ILE A 218 -2.36 -23.08 8.12
CA ILE A 218 -1.62 -21.94 7.55
C ILE A 218 -0.15 -22.02 7.99
N SER A 219 0.11 -22.26 9.27
CA SER A 219 1.48 -22.33 9.80
C SER A 219 2.29 -23.46 9.16
N GLU A 220 1.71 -24.66 9.05
CA GLU A 220 2.36 -25.81 8.42
C GLU A 220 2.59 -25.61 6.91
N GLY A 221 1.64 -24.93 6.24
CA GLY A 221 1.81 -24.55 4.83
C GLY A 221 2.97 -23.56 4.64
N CYS A 222 3.08 -22.57 5.51
CA CYS A 222 4.19 -21.60 5.49
C CYS A 222 5.53 -22.24 5.78
N GLU A 223 5.59 -23.16 6.76
CA GLU A 223 6.81 -23.90 7.10
C GLU A 223 7.35 -24.71 5.91
N LYS A 224 6.46 -25.38 5.16
CA LYS A 224 6.84 -26.09 3.92
C LYS A 224 7.46 -25.19 2.85
N LEU A 225 7.09 -23.91 2.83
CA LEU A 225 7.65 -22.89 1.94
C LEU A 225 8.89 -22.19 2.51
N GLY A 226 9.35 -22.57 3.70
CA GLY A 226 10.49 -21.98 4.38
C GLY A 226 10.25 -20.55 4.87
N VAL A 227 9.00 -20.18 5.15
CA VAL A 227 8.64 -18.86 5.68
C VAL A 227 8.03 -18.98 7.07
N LYS A 228 8.32 -18.01 7.94
CA LYS A 228 7.80 -17.97 9.30
C LYS A 228 6.37 -17.44 9.29
N ALA A 229 5.47 -18.13 10.00
CA ALA A 229 4.12 -17.64 10.29
C ALA A 229 3.98 -17.37 11.79
N ILE A 230 3.34 -16.26 12.13
CA ILE A 230 3.13 -15.82 13.51
C ILE A 230 1.64 -15.55 13.70
N LEU A 231 1.04 -16.18 14.70
CA LEU A 231 -0.34 -15.91 15.08
C LEU A 231 -0.40 -14.55 15.80
N CYS A 232 -1.24 -13.66 15.29
CA CYS A 232 -1.40 -12.30 15.81
C CYS A 232 -2.81 -12.11 16.35
N SER A 233 -2.92 -11.86 17.65
CA SER A 233 -4.18 -11.57 18.35
C SER A 233 -4.31 -10.10 18.78
N HIS A 234 -3.46 -9.23 18.27
CA HIS A 234 -3.43 -7.80 18.62
C HIS A 234 -4.75 -7.06 18.34
N TRP A 235 -5.58 -7.56 17.43
CA TRP A 235 -6.93 -7.04 17.20
C TRP A 235 -7.79 -7.06 18.47
N ALA A 236 -7.72 -8.14 19.25
CA ALA A 236 -8.51 -8.28 20.47
C ALA A 236 -7.79 -7.73 21.72
N ASN A 237 -6.47 -7.80 21.75
CA ASN A 237 -5.67 -7.60 22.97
C ASN A 237 -4.78 -6.35 22.93
N GLY A 238 -4.68 -5.67 21.79
CA GLY A 238 -3.81 -4.51 21.62
C GLY A 238 -2.32 -4.83 21.81
N CYS A 239 -1.50 -3.82 22.00
CA CYS A 239 -0.06 -3.96 22.21
C CYS A 239 0.32 -4.53 23.59
N LEU A 240 -0.59 -4.52 24.57
CA LEU A 240 -0.34 -5.06 25.91
C LEU A 240 -0.03 -6.57 25.88
N LEU A 241 -0.47 -7.29 24.88
CA LEU A 241 -0.16 -8.71 24.73
C LEU A 241 1.33 -8.98 24.57
N TYR A 242 2.04 -8.11 23.89
CA TYR A 242 3.47 -8.28 23.61
C TYR A 242 4.37 -7.91 24.79
N THR A 243 3.87 -7.16 25.76
CA THR A 243 4.64 -6.78 26.96
C THR A 243 4.62 -7.86 28.05
N SER A 244 3.64 -8.76 28.05
CA SER A 244 3.58 -9.87 29.03
C SER A 244 4.37 -11.11 28.58
N ASP A 245 4.52 -11.31 27.27
CA ASP A 245 5.24 -12.47 26.71
C ASP A 245 6.73 -12.16 26.44
N ALA A 246 7.07 -10.88 26.24
CA ALA A 246 8.44 -10.43 26.01
C ALA A 246 9.33 -10.46 27.29
N ALA A 247 8.77 -10.78 28.44
CA ALA A 247 9.54 -10.95 29.67
C ALA A 247 10.30 -12.30 29.72
N ASP A 248 9.92 -13.28 28.89
CA ASP A 248 10.50 -14.61 28.87
C ASP A 248 11.42 -14.92 27.66
N ASP A 249 11.39 -14.14 26.58
CA ASP A 249 12.24 -14.38 25.41
C ASP A 249 12.86 -13.09 24.86
N THR A 250 14.12 -12.85 25.22
CA THR A 250 15.12 -11.96 24.58
C THR A 250 14.66 -10.64 23.93
N PRO A 251 15.41 -9.55 24.11
CA PRO A 251 15.04 -8.22 23.64
C PRO A 251 14.89 -8.18 22.11
N CYS A 252 13.78 -7.58 21.67
CA CYS A 252 13.57 -7.21 20.27
C CYS A 252 14.61 -6.19 19.79
#